data_ac6506a54bb3ffacf05a536fd9ce2077
#
_entry.id   ac6506a54bb3ffacf05a536fd9ce2077
#
_cell.length_a   1.000
_cell.length_b   1.000
_cell.length_c   1.000
_cell.angle_alpha   90.00
_cell.angle_beta   90.00
_cell.angle_gamma   90.00
#
_symmetry.space_group_name_H-M   'P 1'
#
loop_
_entity.id
_entity.type
_entity.pdbx_description
1 polymer ?
#
loop_
_entity_poly.entity_id
_entity_poly.type
_entity_poly.pdbx_seq_one_letter_code
_entity_poly.pdbx_strand_id
1 'polypeptide(L)'
;MNDITETILIDTNVLVYAYDTTDHSRHEKAKKLLEKCWRKEVLYALSSQNLGEFFIIITKKVPHPLPVDEAEQIINDICSFSGWVIIHYTQKTMQQAIRLYKIRKKQFWDTLIIATMIEAGVTTIFTENEKDFSSFEHIKAINPFR
;
A
#
# COMPACT_ATOMS: atom_id res chain seq x y z
N MET A 1 22.74 2.59 19.54
CA MET A 1 22.45 2.72 18.14
C MET A 1 21.00 2.38 17.83
N ASN A 2 20.37 3.20 17.06
CA ASN A 2 18.97 2.99 16.76
C ASN A 2 18.80 1.99 15.65
N ASP A 3 18.05 0.95 15.92
CA ASP A 3 17.59 0.06 14.88
C ASP A 3 16.53 0.83 14.08
N ILE A 4 16.91 1.26 12.88
CA ILE A 4 15.95 1.88 11.99
C ILE A 4 15.12 0.76 11.40
N THR A 5 13.90 0.62 11.90
CA THR A 5 12.96 -0.33 11.34
C THR A 5 12.59 0.15 9.95
N GLU A 6 12.82 -0.70 8.96
CA GLU A 6 12.43 -0.39 7.59
C GLU A 6 10.92 -0.21 7.52
N THR A 7 10.49 0.89 6.92
CA THR A 7 9.06 1.12 6.65
C THR A 7 8.73 0.50 5.30
N ILE A 8 7.71 -0.32 5.27
CA ILE A 8 7.30 -1.05 4.06
C ILE A 8 5.93 -0.54 3.63
N LEU A 9 5.80 -0.17 2.36
CA LEU A 9 4.50 0.24 1.82
C LEU A 9 3.66 -1.00 1.53
N ILE A 10 2.39 -0.93 1.88
CA ILE A 10 1.42 -1.98 1.59
C ILE A 10 0.62 -1.55 0.36
N ASP A 11 0.70 -2.34 -0.72
CA ASP A 11 -0.08 -2.05 -1.91
C ASP A 11 -1.57 -2.26 -1.66
N THR A 12 -2.40 -1.56 -2.40
CA THR A 12 -3.85 -1.53 -2.20
C THR A 12 -4.46 -2.94 -2.15
N ASN A 13 -4.09 -3.82 -3.07
CA ASN A 13 -4.69 -5.16 -3.13
C ASN A 13 -4.35 -6.00 -1.90
N VAL A 14 -3.16 -5.84 -1.34
CA VAL A 14 -2.79 -6.53 -0.11
C VAL A 14 -3.66 -6.06 1.05
N LEU A 15 -3.90 -4.75 1.13
CA LEU A 15 -4.80 -4.20 2.14
C LEU A 15 -6.24 -4.72 1.95
N VAL A 16 -6.71 -4.76 0.71
CA VAL A 16 -8.06 -5.29 0.40
C VAL A 16 -8.22 -6.72 0.89
N TYR A 17 -7.25 -7.58 0.61
CA TYR A 17 -7.33 -8.99 1.03
C TYR A 17 -7.45 -9.14 2.55
N ALA A 18 -6.92 -8.23 3.32
CA ALA A 18 -7.04 -8.30 4.79
C ALA A 18 -8.48 -8.16 5.27
N TYR A 19 -9.36 -7.59 4.45
CA TYR A 19 -10.76 -7.33 4.78
C TYR A 19 -11.76 -8.04 3.85
N ASP A 20 -11.28 -8.62 2.77
CA ASP A 20 -12.11 -9.38 1.83
C ASP A 20 -11.82 -10.87 2.02
N THR A 21 -12.83 -11.62 2.45
CA THR A 21 -12.68 -13.04 2.79
C THR A 21 -12.86 -13.98 1.60
N THR A 22 -13.12 -13.45 0.41
CA THR A 22 -13.46 -14.27 -0.76
C THR A 22 -12.35 -15.28 -1.11
N ASP A 23 -11.11 -14.84 -1.13
CA ASP A 23 -9.94 -15.71 -1.28
C ASP A 23 -9.38 -15.99 0.12
N HIS A 24 -9.76 -17.14 0.67
CA HIS A 24 -9.42 -17.48 2.06
C HIS A 24 -7.90 -17.48 2.32
N SER A 25 -7.12 -18.05 1.42
CA SER A 25 -5.67 -18.13 1.59
C SER A 25 -5.02 -16.75 1.62
N ARG A 26 -5.37 -15.88 0.66
CA ARG A 26 -4.85 -14.52 0.63
C ARG A 26 -5.35 -13.69 1.81
N HIS A 27 -6.63 -13.87 2.16
CA HIS A 27 -7.19 -13.17 3.32
C HIS A 27 -6.41 -13.47 4.59
N GLU A 28 -6.16 -14.75 4.88
CA GLU A 28 -5.46 -15.15 6.10
C GLU A 28 -4.02 -14.64 6.12
N LYS A 29 -3.34 -14.69 5.00
CA LYS A 29 -1.96 -14.19 4.90
C LYS A 29 -1.89 -12.67 5.07
N ALA A 30 -2.78 -11.95 4.41
CA ALA A 30 -2.83 -10.49 4.52
C ALA A 30 -3.19 -10.06 5.95
N LYS A 31 -4.16 -10.73 6.55
CA LYS A 31 -4.57 -10.47 7.93
C LYS A 31 -3.40 -10.61 8.89
N LYS A 32 -2.65 -11.72 8.79
CA LYS A 32 -1.48 -11.96 9.63
C LYS A 32 -0.39 -10.91 9.40
N LEU A 33 -0.22 -10.49 8.16
CA LEU A 33 0.74 -9.46 7.81
C LEU A 33 0.40 -8.14 8.52
N LEU A 34 -0.86 -7.72 8.46
CA LEU A 34 -1.29 -6.48 9.08
C LEU A 34 -1.30 -6.55 10.61
N GLU A 35 -1.53 -7.73 11.17
CA GLU A 35 -1.47 -7.90 12.63
C GLU A 35 -0.12 -7.49 13.21
N LYS A 36 0.95 -7.71 12.47
CA LYS A 36 2.29 -7.27 12.91
C LYS A 36 2.36 -5.77 13.11
N CYS A 37 1.71 -5.01 12.23
CA CYS A 37 1.62 -3.56 12.35
C CYS A 37 0.77 -3.15 13.55
N TRP A 38 -0.40 -3.78 13.70
CA TRP A 38 -1.28 -3.48 14.83
C TRP A 38 -0.66 -3.80 16.19
N ARG A 39 0.27 -4.78 16.23
CA ARG A 39 1.04 -5.09 17.43
C ARG A 39 2.29 -4.22 17.60
N LYS A 40 2.52 -3.28 16.68
CA LYS A 40 3.69 -2.39 16.67
C LYS A 40 5.03 -3.14 16.51
N GLU A 41 4.99 -4.30 15.86
CA GLU A 41 6.21 -5.07 15.56
C GLU A 41 6.92 -4.52 14.33
N VAL A 42 6.18 -3.88 13.42
CA VAL A 42 6.70 -3.31 12.19
C VAL A 42 6.00 -1.98 11.92
N LEU A 43 6.63 -1.13 11.10
CA LEU A 43 6.01 0.08 10.58
C LEU A 43 5.62 -0.17 9.14
N TYR A 44 4.34 0.01 8.82
CA TYR A 44 3.88 -0.02 7.44
C TYR A 44 3.46 1.37 7.00
N ALA A 45 3.59 1.61 5.70
CA ALA A 45 3.12 2.84 5.09
C ALA A 45 1.99 2.55 4.12
N LEU A 46 1.11 3.52 3.98
CA LEU A 46 0.11 3.58 2.92
C LEU A 46 0.17 4.97 2.33
N SER A 47 -0.01 5.08 1.02
CA SER A 47 -0.17 6.40 0.42
C SER A 47 -1.63 6.84 0.53
N SER A 48 -1.86 8.14 0.49
CA SER A 48 -3.23 8.66 0.40
C SER A 48 -3.97 8.09 -0.81
N GLN A 49 -3.25 7.82 -1.91
CA GLN A 49 -3.81 7.14 -3.08
C GLN A 49 -4.31 5.73 -2.74
N ASN A 50 -3.50 4.95 -1.99
CA ASN A 50 -3.91 3.60 -1.57
C ASN A 50 -5.19 3.62 -0.74
N LEU A 51 -5.34 4.61 0.13
CA LEU A 51 -6.55 4.73 0.96
C LEU A 51 -7.79 4.95 0.11
N GLY A 52 -7.70 5.83 -0.88
CA GLY A 52 -8.81 6.09 -1.80
C GLY A 52 -9.16 4.88 -2.66
N GLU A 53 -8.14 4.20 -3.19
CA GLU A 53 -8.33 2.98 -3.97
C GLU A 53 -8.96 1.87 -3.11
N PHE A 54 -8.46 1.68 -1.89
CA PHE A 54 -9.02 0.72 -0.95
C PHE A 54 -10.51 1.00 -0.71
N PHE A 55 -10.86 2.25 -0.44
CA PHE A 55 -12.25 2.62 -0.18
C PHE A 55 -13.17 2.22 -1.33
N ILE A 56 -12.80 2.55 -2.55
CA ILE A 56 -13.62 2.24 -3.73
C ILE A 56 -13.72 0.72 -3.95
N ILE A 57 -12.61 0.00 -3.81
CA ILE A 57 -12.61 -1.44 -4.06
C ILE A 57 -13.43 -2.18 -3.01
N ILE A 58 -13.19 -1.90 -1.73
CA ILE A 58 -13.83 -2.65 -0.65
C ILE A 58 -15.33 -2.37 -0.54
N THR A 59 -15.78 -1.19 -0.97
CA THR A 59 -17.21 -0.83 -0.92
C THR A 59 -17.96 -1.14 -2.21
N LYS A 60 -17.27 -1.38 -3.34
CA LYS A 60 -17.96 -1.51 -4.64
C LYS A 60 -17.49 -2.66 -5.51
N LYS A 61 -16.24 -3.10 -5.40
CA LYS A 61 -15.65 -4.00 -6.41
C LYS A 61 -15.40 -5.42 -5.94
N VAL A 62 -15.55 -5.70 -4.67
CA VAL A 62 -15.41 -7.07 -4.15
C VAL A 62 -16.75 -7.80 -4.19
N PRO A 63 -16.77 -9.15 -4.18
CA PRO A 63 -18.03 -9.92 -4.22
C PRO A 63 -18.97 -9.63 -3.05
N HIS A 64 -18.41 -9.30 -1.88
CA HIS A 64 -19.20 -8.98 -0.68
C HIS A 64 -18.77 -7.61 -0.16
N PRO A 65 -19.25 -6.52 -0.80
CA PRO A 65 -18.80 -5.17 -0.45
C PRO A 65 -19.14 -4.81 1.00
N LEU A 66 -18.23 -4.09 1.64
CA LEU A 66 -18.49 -3.54 2.97
C LEU A 66 -19.39 -2.32 2.87
N PRO A 67 -20.26 -2.09 3.86
CA PRO A 67 -20.94 -0.81 3.97
C PRO A 67 -19.94 0.34 4.10
N VAL A 68 -20.32 1.51 3.61
CA VAL A 68 -19.47 2.70 3.65
C VAL A 68 -19.00 3.02 5.07
N ASP A 69 -19.90 2.91 6.05
CA ASP A 69 -19.57 3.22 7.45
C ASP A 69 -18.47 2.29 8.00
N GLU A 70 -18.48 1.02 7.62
CA GLU A 70 -17.43 0.07 8.04
C GLU A 70 -16.10 0.41 7.37
N ALA A 71 -16.12 0.73 6.08
CA ALA A 71 -14.91 1.13 5.38
C ALA A 71 -14.32 2.42 5.97
N GLU A 72 -15.18 3.37 6.31
CA GLU A 72 -14.77 4.61 6.97
C GLU A 72 -14.07 4.30 8.30
N GLN A 73 -14.63 3.41 9.10
CA GLN A 73 -14.05 3.06 10.39
C GLN A 73 -12.66 2.42 10.22
N ILE A 74 -12.51 1.54 9.24
CA ILE A 74 -11.21 0.92 8.95
C ILE A 74 -10.17 1.99 8.61
N ILE A 75 -10.52 2.91 7.73
CA ILE A 75 -9.61 3.99 7.31
C ILE A 75 -9.28 4.91 8.49
N ASN A 76 -10.26 5.25 9.30
CA ASN A 76 -10.03 6.08 10.48
C ASN A 76 -9.09 5.40 11.48
N ASP A 77 -9.26 4.09 11.69
CA ASP A 77 -8.39 3.32 12.58
C ASP A 77 -6.96 3.30 12.06
N ILE A 78 -6.78 3.11 10.76
CA ILE A 78 -5.45 3.13 10.13
C ILE A 78 -4.82 4.52 10.30
N CYS A 79 -5.55 5.58 9.99
CA CYS A 79 -5.02 6.94 10.04
C CYS A 79 -4.66 7.41 11.44
N SER A 80 -5.33 6.90 12.46
CA SER A 80 -5.08 7.30 13.86
C SER A 80 -4.07 6.42 14.58
N PHE A 81 -3.68 5.29 14.00
CA PHE A 81 -2.77 4.36 14.66
C PHE A 81 -1.30 4.69 14.35
N SER A 82 -0.49 4.77 15.39
CA SER A 82 0.92 5.19 15.26
C SER A 82 1.82 4.23 14.47
N GLY A 83 1.39 2.98 14.30
CA GLY A 83 2.13 1.97 13.50
C GLY A 83 1.97 2.14 12.00
N TRP A 84 1.00 2.92 11.55
CA TRP A 84 0.78 3.22 10.14
C TRP A 84 1.30 4.60 9.80
N VAL A 85 2.13 4.68 8.76
CA VAL A 85 2.67 5.94 8.24
C VAL A 85 1.94 6.27 6.96
N ILE A 86 1.22 7.38 6.93
CA ILE A 86 0.51 7.81 5.73
C ILE A 86 1.39 8.78 4.95
N ILE A 87 1.73 8.41 3.72
CA ILE A 87 2.54 9.25 2.84
C ILE A 87 1.67 9.84 1.73
N HIS A 88 2.00 11.05 1.32
CA HIS A 88 1.15 11.81 0.41
C HIS A 88 1.91 12.22 -0.84
N TYR A 89 1.20 12.31 -1.96
CA TYR A 89 1.78 12.94 -3.14
C TYR A 89 1.33 14.40 -3.22
N THR A 90 2.24 15.23 -3.73
CA THR A 90 2.04 16.65 -3.91
C THR A 90 2.17 16.96 -5.40
N GLN A 91 2.07 18.25 -5.76
CA GLN A 91 2.35 18.71 -7.11
C GLN A 91 3.73 18.24 -7.58
N LYS A 92 4.73 18.35 -6.71
CA LYS A 92 6.10 17.95 -7.02
C LYS A 92 6.19 16.44 -7.29
N THR A 93 5.52 15.64 -6.49
CA THR A 93 5.47 14.17 -6.69
C THR A 93 4.84 13.84 -8.03
N MET A 94 3.75 14.51 -8.38
CA MET A 94 3.07 14.32 -9.66
C MET A 94 4.01 14.60 -10.82
N GLN A 95 4.75 15.69 -10.76
CA GLN A 95 5.73 16.04 -11.79
C GLN A 95 6.82 14.97 -11.92
N GLN A 96 7.30 14.45 -10.78
CA GLN A 96 8.30 13.38 -10.78
C GLN A 96 7.73 12.10 -11.37
N ALA A 97 6.48 11.75 -11.05
CA ALA A 97 5.81 10.58 -11.59
C ALA A 97 5.70 10.65 -13.11
N ILE A 98 5.40 11.82 -13.66
CA ILE A 98 5.32 12.01 -15.10
C ILE A 98 6.70 11.80 -15.76
N ARG A 99 7.76 12.30 -15.15
CA ARG A 99 9.12 12.09 -15.65
C ARG A 99 9.50 10.60 -15.66
N LEU A 100 9.17 9.88 -14.60
CA LEU A 100 9.41 8.44 -14.51
C LEU A 100 8.58 7.69 -15.55
N TYR A 101 7.33 8.09 -15.73
CA TYR A 101 6.44 7.49 -16.71
C TYR A 101 6.97 7.62 -18.15
N LYS A 102 7.56 8.77 -18.48
CA LYS A 102 8.14 8.98 -19.80
C LYS A 102 9.26 7.98 -20.11
N ILE A 103 9.98 7.55 -19.09
CA ILE A 103 11.11 6.63 -19.22
C ILE A 103 10.64 5.17 -19.19
N ARG A 104 9.83 4.81 -18.21
CA ARG A 104 9.45 3.42 -17.94
C ARG A 104 8.18 2.97 -18.64
N LYS A 105 7.24 3.89 -18.85
CA LYS A 105 5.93 3.64 -19.48
C LYS A 105 5.14 2.51 -18.83
N LYS A 106 5.29 2.35 -17.52
CA LYS A 106 4.46 1.45 -16.72
C LYS A 106 3.14 2.16 -16.40
N GLN A 107 2.19 1.43 -15.81
CA GLN A 107 0.90 1.98 -15.45
C GLN A 107 1.10 3.24 -14.58
N PHE A 108 0.47 4.36 -14.96
CA PHE A 108 0.75 5.66 -14.36
C PHE A 108 0.50 5.70 -12.84
N TRP A 109 -0.62 5.13 -12.40
CA TRP A 109 -0.97 5.20 -10.98
C TRP A 109 0.00 4.42 -10.10
N ASP A 110 0.55 3.31 -10.60
CA ASP A 110 1.65 2.59 -9.93
C ASP A 110 2.91 3.44 -9.92
N THR A 111 3.19 4.13 -11.00
CA THR A 111 4.34 5.05 -11.08
C THR A 111 4.21 6.19 -10.08
N LEU A 112 2.99 6.69 -9.85
CA LEU A 112 2.75 7.72 -8.85
C LEU A 112 3.00 7.18 -7.43
N ILE A 113 2.63 5.95 -7.15
CA ILE A 113 2.94 5.30 -5.86
C ILE A 113 4.45 5.24 -5.67
N ILE A 114 5.19 4.85 -6.72
CA ILE A 114 6.65 4.77 -6.67
C ILE A 114 7.27 6.16 -6.41
N ALA A 115 6.80 7.18 -7.11
CA ALA A 115 7.29 8.54 -6.88
C ALA A 115 7.03 9.00 -5.44
N THR A 116 5.88 8.64 -4.89
CA THR A 116 5.53 8.94 -3.50
C THR A 116 6.47 8.22 -2.54
N MET A 117 6.76 6.94 -2.81
CA MET A 117 7.73 6.16 -2.03
C MET A 117 9.11 6.80 -2.04
N ILE A 118 9.60 7.15 -3.22
CA ILE A 118 10.93 7.75 -3.39
C ILE A 118 11.05 9.01 -2.55
N GLU A 119 10.07 9.90 -2.61
CA GLU A 119 10.10 11.14 -1.84
C GLU A 119 10.07 10.89 -0.33
N ALA A 120 9.35 9.86 0.10
CA ALA A 120 9.24 9.52 1.52
C ALA A 120 10.41 8.67 2.04
N GLY A 121 11.32 8.25 1.16
CA GLY A 121 12.43 7.37 1.54
C GLY A 121 12.02 5.94 1.80
N VAL A 122 10.86 5.52 1.28
CA VAL A 122 10.37 4.14 1.40
C VAL A 122 10.83 3.35 0.17
N THR A 123 11.54 2.25 0.38
CA THR A 123 12.17 1.51 -0.71
C THR A 123 11.59 0.12 -0.93
N THR A 124 10.80 -0.38 0.01
CA THR A 124 10.21 -1.73 -0.09
C THR A 124 8.69 -1.64 -0.12
N ILE A 125 8.08 -2.46 -0.99
CA ILE A 125 6.62 -2.56 -1.12
C ILE A 125 6.20 -4.03 -1.09
N PHE A 126 5.15 -4.34 -0.34
CA PHE A 126 4.46 -5.62 -0.43
C PHE A 126 3.37 -5.51 -1.48
N THR A 127 3.46 -6.32 -2.53
CA THR A 127 2.57 -6.26 -3.69
C THR A 127 2.52 -7.60 -4.40
N GLU A 128 1.41 -7.93 -5.03
CA GLU A 128 1.35 -9.05 -5.97
C GLU A 128 1.95 -8.67 -7.33
N ASN A 129 2.08 -7.40 -7.61
CA ASN A 129 2.57 -6.87 -8.89
C ASN A 129 4.07 -6.63 -8.85
N GLU A 130 4.85 -7.62 -8.40
CA GLU A 130 6.29 -7.47 -8.18
C GLU A 130 7.04 -7.02 -9.43
N LYS A 131 6.67 -7.55 -10.60
CA LYS A 131 7.40 -7.26 -11.83
C LYS A 131 7.36 -5.78 -12.18
N ASP A 132 6.19 -5.17 -12.06
CA ASP A 132 6.05 -3.76 -12.45
C ASP A 132 6.76 -2.84 -11.47
N PHE A 133 6.68 -3.13 -10.16
CA PHE A 133 7.35 -2.31 -9.16
C PHE A 133 8.86 -2.53 -9.12
N SER A 134 9.33 -3.77 -9.25
CA SER A 134 10.77 -4.06 -9.18
C SER A 134 11.53 -3.59 -10.41
N SER A 135 10.83 -3.20 -11.49
CA SER A 135 11.48 -2.62 -12.67
C SER A 135 12.07 -1.23 -12.40
N PHE A 136 11.66 -0.59 -11.31
CA PHE A 136 12.19 0.72 -10.91
C PHE A 136 13.41 0.54 -10.02
N GLU A 137 14.46 1.31 -10.33
CA GLU A 137 15.70 1.28 -9.56
C GLU A 137 15.44 1.64 -8.11
N HIS A 138 16.10 0.94 -7.20
CA HIS A 138 16.00 1.13 -5.75
C HIS A 138 14.67 0.75 -5.11
N ILE A 139 13.74 0.16 -5.87
CA ILE A 139 12.49 -0.33 -5.30
C ILE A 139 12.57 -1.85 -5.18
N LYS A 140 12.36 -2.34 -3.97
CA LYS A 140 12.28 -3.77 -3.69
C LYS A 140 10.82 -4.17 -3.55
N ALA A 141 10.33 -4.98 -4.46
CA ALA A 141 8.95 -5.47 -4.44
C ALA A 141 8.92 -6.93 -3.97
N ILE A 142 8.10 -7.21 -2.98
CA ILE A 142 7.97 -8.54 -2.39
C ILE A 142 6.50 -8.95 -2.46
N ASN A 143 6.24 -10.16 -2.97
CA ASN A 143 4.90 -10.73 -2.95
C ASN A 143 4.70 -11.47 -1.62
N PRO A 144 3.82 -10.97 -0.73
CA PRO A 144 3.65 -11.58 0.60
C PRO A 144 2.85 -12.88 0.57
N PHE A 145 2.29 -13.24 -0.61
CA PHE A 145 1.45 -14.44 -0.75
C PHE A 145 2.21 -15.66 -1.27
N ARG A 146 3.48 -15.51 -1.56
CA ARG A 146 4.34 -16.63 -1.96
C ARG A 146 5.05 -17.26 -0.79
#